data_65d5eac5e6637d3a148b3d5441862ec6
#
_entry.id   65d5eac5e6637d3a148b3d5441862ec6
#
_cell.length_a   1.000
_cell.length_b   1.000
_cell.length_c   1.000
_cell.angle_alpha   90.00
_cell.angle_beta   90.00
_cell.angle_gamma   90.00
#
_symmetry.space_group_name_H-M   'P 1'
#
loop_
_entity.id
_entity.type
_entity.pdbx_description
1 polymer ?
#
loop_
_entity_poly.entity_id
_entity_poly.type
_entity_poly.pdbx_seq_one_letter_code
_entity_poly.pdbx_strand_id
1 'polypeptide(L)'
;MNLYLDDELRPEANVSTAFPVTKDKKLSSVILLHGSMDTDARKMDHNHDGFRDLPKSDQINVANKWLYAADNGTQVRWGWKFVQENRLGGMLDYKNTRTMREAMEKDWDWRAGDKKMPLYGSHIRNRNANGYFKVGMPVGPAVYDPDEQDEMRSNLAFVADFDHFSEDAYFGLNDYTGNQNSLALNLMYNHYFTYRSSLIVGVQGHLDYYREKLLNPTPWIAANSVRNYDFDRNEREAGAYAEYTYAIKDKFSIVAGLRGDYNHYYDRFFLTPRGHLKWNITPSTTPVSYTHLRA
;
A
#
# COMPACT_ATOMS: atom_id res chain seq x y z
N MET A 1 19.90 -14.49 -1.57
CA MET A 1 20.32 -13.40 -2.49
C MET A 1 20.09 -13.87 -3.91
N ASN A 2 19.39 -13.07 -4.72
CA ASN A 2 19.14 -13.34 -6.13
C ASN A 2 19.64 -12.14 -6.94
N LEU A 3 20.33 -12.43 -8.04
CA LEU A 3 20.80 -11.43 -8.99
C LEU A 3 20.27 -11.81 -10.37
N TYR A 4 19.72 -10.85 -11.07
CA TYR A 4 19.21 -11.01 -12.43
C TYR A 4 19.85 -9.98 -13.35
N LEU A 5 20.05 -10.37 -14.57
CA LEU A 5 20.41 -9.52 -15.67
C LEU A 5 19.62 -10.00 -16.87
N ASP A 6 18.81 -9.13 -17.45
CA ASP A 6 18.09 -9.46 -18.67
C ASP A 6 18.98 -9.30 -19.93
N ASP A 7 18.46 -9.67 -21.07
CA ASP A 7 19.12 -9.59 -22.38
C ASP A 7 19.35 -8.14 -22.85
N GLU A 8 18.67 -7.19 -22.24
CA GLU A 8 18.83 -5.76 -22.47
C GLU A 8 19.70 -5.06 -21.43
N LEU A 9 20.46 -5.83 -20.65
CA LEU A 9 21.39 -5.36 -19.61
C LEU A 9 20.73 -4.54 -18.48
N ARG A 10 19.52 -4.94 -18.05
CA ARG A 10 18.91 -4.42 -16.84
C ARG A 10 19.30 -5.26 -15.62
N PRO A 11 20.16 -4.77 -14.73
CA PRO A 11 20.50 -5.47 -13.51
C PRO A 11 19.38 -5.34 -12.48
N GLU A 12 19.13 -6.43 -11.76
CA GLU A 12 18.27 -6.49 -10.61
C GLU A 12 18.91 -7.29 -9.48
N ALA A 13 18.82 -6.81 -8.25
CA ALA A 13 19.33 -7.47 -7.07
C ALA A 13 18.26 -7.57 -5.99
N ASN A 14 18.11 -8.79 -5.43
CA ASN A 14 17.25 -9.07 -4.31
C ASN A 14 18.02 -9.71 -3.17
N VAL A 15 17.98 -9.13 -2.00
CA VAL A 15 18.58 -9.68 -0.78
C VAL A 15 17.51 -9.81 0.30
N SER A 16 17.41 -11.00 0.87
CA SER A 16 16.56 -11.26 2.02
C SER A 16 17.37 -12.01 3.06
N THR A 17 17.37 -11.53 4.28
CA THR A 17 18.03 -12.21 5.40
C THR A 17 17.16 -12.10 6.66
N ALA A 18 17.08 -13.22 7.40
CA ALA A 18 16.39 -13.30 8.67
C ALA A 18 17.36 -13.87 9.73
N PHE A 19 17.38 -13.28 10.89
CA PHE A 19 18.29 -13.70 11.96
C PHE A 19 17.69 -13.44 13.34
N PRO A 20 18.00 -14.30 14.33
CA PRO A 20 17.73 -14.00 15.72
C PRO A 20 18.70 -12.92 16.20
N VAL A 21 18.18 -11.94 16.94
CA VAL A 21 18.99 -10.85 17.52
C VAL A 21 19.45 -11.22 18.92
N THR A 22 18.61 -11.93 19.69
CA THR A 22 18.90 -12.39 21.03
C THR A 22 19.25 -13.88 21.06
N LYS A 23 20.05 -14.30 22.03
CA LYS A 23 20.46 -15.72 22.17
C LYS A 23 19.27 -16.64 22.46
N ASP A 24 18.27 -16.16 23.17
CA ASP A 24 17.02 -16.88 23.47
C ASP A 24 16.03 -16.89 22.30
N LYS A 25 16.41 -16.27 21.16
CA LYS A 25 15.61 -16.16 19.93
C LYS A 25 14.26 -15.48 20.09
N LYS A 26 14.03 -14.77 21.21
CA LYS A 26 12.77 -14.03 21.42
C LYS A 26 12.67 -12.80 20.53
N LEU A 27 13.80 -12.20 20.17
CA LEU A 27 13.86 -11.09 19.23
C LEU A 27 14.52 -11.53 17.94
N SER A 28 13.82 -11.33 16.84
CA SER A 28 14.30 -11.61 15.49
C SER A 28 14.09 -10.43 14.55
N SER A 29 14.89 -10.36 13.51
CA SER A 29 14.82 -9.33 12.49
C SER A 29 14.90 -9.92 11.09
N VAL A 30 14.21 -9.27 10.15
CA VAL A 30 14.28 -9.55 8.71
C VAL A 30 14.64 -8.27 7.99
N ILE A 31 15.67 -8.33 7.14
CA ILE A 31 16.07 -7.25 6.25
C ILE A 31 15.76 -7.69 4.81
N LEU A 32 15.12 -6.81 4.07
CA LEU A 32 14.78 -6.97 2.66
C LEU A 32 15.36 -5.80 1.88
N LEU A 33 16.12 -6.09 0.84
CA LEU A 33 16.67 -5.11 -0.08
C LEU A 33 16.34 -5.54 -1.50
N HIS A 34 15.85 -4.61 -2.29
CA HIS A 34 15.64 -4.80 -3.71
C HIS A 34 16.10 -3.54 -4.45
N GLY A 35 16.77 -3.73 -5.56
CA GLY A 35 17.14 -2.66 -6.46
C GLY A 35 17.17 -3.13 -7.90
N SER A 36 16.69 -2.29 -8.79
CA SER A 36 16.78 -2.50 -10.25
C SER A 36 16.99 -1.17 -10.96
N MET A 37 17.65 -1.19 -12.09
CA MET A 37 17.82 0.00 -12.92
C MET A 37 17.96 -0.36 -14.39
N ASP A 38 17.43 0.46 -15.26
CA ASP A 38 17.68 0.37 -16.68
C ASP A 38 18.99 1.08 -17.01
N THR A 39 19.91 0.36 -17.68
CA THR A 39 21.19 0.93 -18.13
C THR A 39 21.01 1.73 -19.43
N ASP A 40 22.00 2.55 -19.78
CA ASP A 40 21.99 3.27 -21.06
C ASP A 40 22.24 2.33 -22.25
N ALA A 41 22.68 1.09 -22.00
CA ALA A 41 22.88 0.07 -23.03
C ALA A 41 21.57 -0.57 -23.50
N ARG A 42 20.46 -0.42 -22.70
CA ARG A 42 19.16 -0.96 -23.05
C ARG A 42 18.58 -0.27 -24.28
N LYS A 43 18.17 -1.05 -25.27
CA LYS A 43 17.42 -0.53 -26.40
C LYS A 43 16.02 -0.14 -25.97
N MET A 44 15.72 1.15 -26.08
CA MET A 44 14.45 1.73 -25.62
C MET A 44 13.51 2.09 -26.76
N ASP A 45 13.92 1.89 -28.01
CA ASP A 45 13.21 2.24 -29.24
C ASP A 45 13.47 1.15 -30.28
N HIS A 46 12.61 0.16 -30.36
CA HIS A 46 12.74 -0.98 -31.26
C HIS A 46 12.15 -0.69 -32.63
N ASN A 47 11.21 0.23 -32.71
CA ASN A 47 10.53 0.62 -33.95
C ASN A 47 11.17 1.82 -34.65
N HIS A 48 12.19 2.45 -34.00
CA HIS A 48 12.95 3.58 -34.52
C HIS A 48 12.13 4.84 -34.80
N ASP A 49 11.09 5.09 -33.99
CA ASP A 49 10.26 6.29 -34.09
C ASP A 49 10.78 7.47 -33.25
N GLY A 50 11.84 7.28 -32.47
CA GLY A 50 12.45 8.28 -31.61
C GLY A 50 11.82 8.39 -30.23
N PHE A 51 10.84 7.52 -29.89
CA PHE A 51 10.23 7.44 -28.57
C PHE A 51 10.68 6.17 -27.82
N ARG A 52 10.68 6.24 -26.51
CA ARG A 52 10.87 5.05 -25.67
C ARG A 52 9.62 4.19 -25.70
N ASP A 53 9.77 2.93 -26.11
CA ASP A 53 8.70 1.92 -26.07
C ASP A 53 8.26 1.64 -24.64
N LEU A 54 9.20 1.66 -23.69
CA LEU A 54 8.98 1.54 -22.25
C LEU A 54 9.72 2.66 -21.52
N PRO A 55 9.18 3.17 -20.41
CA PRO A 55 9.91 4.14 -19.59
C PRO A 55 11.19 3.54 -19.03
N LYS A 56 12.29 4.29 -19.10
CA LYS A 56 13.51 3.97 -18.35
C LYS A 56 13.21 4.07 -16.87
N SER A 57 13.47 3.01 -16.11
CA SER A 57 13.12 2.93 -14.70
C SER A 57 14.31 2.57 -13.82
N ASP A 58 14.35 3.16 -12.63
CA ASP A 58 15.20 2.75 -11.53
C ASP A 58 14.40 2.73 -10.24
N GLN A 59 14.74 1.76 -9.39
CA GLN A 59 13.98 1.50 -8.18
C GLN A 59 14.89 0.97 -7.07
N ILE A 60 14.64 1.44 -5.86
CA ILE A 60 15.18 0.88 -4.63
C ILE A 60 14.08 0.65 -3.59
N ASN A 61 14.09 -0.53 -2.98
CA ASN A 61 13.22 -0.90 -1.88
C ASN A 61 14.06 -1.40 -0.71
N VAL A 62 13.83 -0.85 0.45
CA VAL A 62 14.48 -1.27 1.70
C VAL A 62 13.39 -1.49 2.74
N ALA A 63 13.42 -2.64 3.42
CA ALA A 63 12.53 -2.88 4.55
C ALA A 63 13.25 -3.62 5.67
N ASN A 64 12.89 -3.28 6.88
CA ASN A 64 13.32 -4.00 8.07
C ASN A 64 12.11 -4.30 8.95
N LYS A 65 11.97 -5.55 9.36
CA LYS A 65 10.88 -6.04 10.19
C LYS A 65 11.44 -6.72 11.41
N TRP A 66 10.79 -6.54 12.54
CA TRP A 66 11.14 -7.09 13.83
C TRP A 66 9.99 -7.85 14.43
N LEU A 67 10.32 -8.91 15.14
CA LEU A 67 9.39 -9.70 15.92
C LEU A 67 10.02 -9.95 17.31
N TYR A 68 9.29 -9.56 18.32
CA TYR A 68 9.55 -9.98 19.70
C TYR A 68 8.43 -10.90 20.17
N ALA A 69 8.78 -12.07 20.68
CA ALA A 69 7.87 -13.06 21.23
C ALA A 69 8.21 -13.36 22.69
N ALA A 70 7.34 -12.98 23.61
CA ALA A 70 7.50 -13.22 25.04
C ALA A 70 7.00 -14.61 25.45
N ASP A 71 7.48 -15.14 26.57
CA ASP A 71 7.07 -16.46 27.08
C ASP A 71 5.58 -16.56 27.46
N ASN A 72 4.95 -15.43 27.79
CA ASN A 72 3.52 -15.38 28.09
C ASN A 72 2.63 -15.35 26.85
N GLY A 73 3.20 -15.51 25.64
CA GLY A 73 2.50 -15.46 24.37
C GLY A 73 2.28 -14.06 23.78
N THR A 74 2.72 -12.99 24.49
CA THR A 74 2.70 -11.63 23.94
C THR A 74 3.64 -11.53 22.76
N GLN A 75 3.18 -10.97 21.65
CA GLN A 75 3.99 -10.70 20.46
C GLN A 75 3.97 -9.21 20.14
N VAL A 76 5.15 -8.67 19.87
CA VAL A 76 5.30 -7.30 19.36
C VAL A 76 5.99 -7.37 18.02
N ARG A 77 5.38 -6.74 17.02
CA ARG A 77 5.93 -6.64 15.66
C ARG A 77 5.99 -5.19 15.26
N TRP A 78 7.11 -4.78 14.72
CA TRP A 78 7.26 -3.45 14.14
C TRP A 78 8.19 -3.51 12.95
N GLY A 79 8.13 -2.49 12.15
CA GLY A 79 8.99 -2.41 10.99
C GLY A 79 8.79 -1.12 10.24
N TRP A 80 9.66 -0.93 9.26
CA TRP A 80 9.58 0.16 8.33
C TRP A 80 9.95 -0.32 6.92
N LYS A 81 9.47 0.40 5.95
CA LYS A 81 9.76 0.20 4.53
C LYS A 81 9.98 1.56 3.88
N PHE A 82 10.96 1.62 3.00
CA PHE A 82 11.19 2.74 2.10
C PHE A 82 11.25 2.24 0.66
N VAL A 83 10.57 2.94 -0.23
CA VAL A 83 10.57 2.70 -1.67
C VAL A 83 10.83 4.02 -2.37
N GLN A 84 11.73 4.00 -3.34
CA GLN A 84 11.85 5.08 -4.32
C GLN A 84 11.88 4.47 -5.71
N GLU A 85 11.11 5.05 -6.59
CA GLU A 85 11.04 4.67 -8.00
C GLU A 85 11.10 5.93 -8.86
N ASN A 86 11.89 5.88 -9.93
CA ASN A 86 11.91 6.89 -10.97
C ASN A 86 11.56 6.24 -12.30
N ARG A 87 10.76 6.94 -13.11
CA ARG A 87 10.40 6.52 -14.46
C ARG A 87 10.58 7.69 -15.42
N LEU A 88 11.31 7.47 -16.49
CA LEU A 88 11.56 8.46 -17.53
C LEU A 88 11.05 7.95 -18.88
N GLY A 89 10.01 8.59 -19.41
CA GLY A 89 9.39 8.26 -20.70
C GLY A 89 9.49 9.38 -21.72
N GLY A 90 8.92 9.15 -22.90
CA GLY A 90 8.88 10.10 -24.00
C GLY A 90 10.03 9.95 -25.00
N MET A 91 10.39 11.03 -25.66
CA MET A 91 11.43 11.03 -26.71
C MET A 91 12.80 10.62 -26.13
N LEU A 92 13.63 9.93 -26.95
CA LEU A 92 14.94 9.45 -26.53
C LEU A 92 15.86 10.57 -26.04
N ASP A 93 15.79 11.74 -26.67
CA ASP A 93 16.61 12.90 -26.34
C ASP A 93 16.17 13.62 -25.07
N TYR A 94 15.00 13.28 -24.54
CA TYR A 94 14.50 13.87 -23.31
C TYR A 94 15.22 13.29 -22.07
N LYS A 95 15.87 14.15 -21.28
CA LYS A 95 16.66 13.78 -20.09
C LYS A 95 16.13 14.34 -18.77
N ASN A 96 14.96 14.98 -18.77
CA ASN A 96 14.33 15.59 -17.59
C ASN A 96 15.28 16.47 -16.76
N THR A 97 16.10 17.28 -17.41
CA THR A 97 16.87 18.29 -16.70
C THR A 97 16.04 19.56 -16.56
N ARG A 98 16.24 20.30 -15.45
CA ARG A 98 15.59 21.62 -15.26
C ARG A 98 15.88 22.56 -16.44
N THR A 99 17.13 22.62 -16.87
CA THR A 99 17.56 23.45 -18.00
C THR A 99 16.83 23.08 -19.29
N MET A 100 16.62 21.78 -19.54
CA MET A 100 15.88 21.30 -20.71
C MET A 100 14.41 21.73 -20.66
N ARG A 101 13.77 21.58 -19.50
CA ARG A 101 12.38 22.02 -19.33
C ARG A 101 12.22 23.52 -19.53
N GLU A 102 13.09 24.33 -18.91
CA GLU A 102 13.09 25.80 -19.07
C GLU A 102 13.34 26.20 -20.54
N ALA A 103 14.20 25.49 -21.27
CA ALA A 103 14.41 25.74 -22.69
C ALA A 103 13.15 25.42 -23.52
N MET A 104 12.50 24.28 -23.25
CA MET A 104 11.24 23.89 -23.92
C MET A 104 10.13 24.92 -23.71
N GLU A 105 9.96 25.45 -22.49
CA GLU A 105 8.98 26.49 -22.17
C GLU A 105 9.26 27.78 -22.91
N LYS A 106 10.53 28.15 -23.05
CA LYS A 106 10.98 29.40 -23.69
C LYS A 106 10.89 29.34 -25.20
N ASP A 107 11.26 28.20 -25.79
CA ASP A 107 11.41 28.07 -27.25
C ASP A 107 10.10 27.67 -27.94
N TRP A 108 9.08 27.24 -27.18
CA TRP A 108 7.79 26.86 -27.75
C TRP A 108 6.80 28.02 -27.70
N ASP A 109 6.69 28.74 -28.83
CA ASP A 109 5.73 29.82 -29.00
C ASP A 109 4.44 29.35 -29.71
N TRP A 110 3.49 28.87 -28.94
CA TRP A 110 2.18 28.48 -29.45
C TRP A 110 1.39 29.65 -30.09
N ARG A 111 1.68 30.91 -29.73
CA ARG A 111 1.06 32.11 -30.31
C ARG A 111 1.56 32.40 -31.70
N ALA A 112 2.79 32.01 -31.99
CA ALA A 112 3.35 32.05 -33.34
C ALA A 112 2.81 30.94 -34.24
N GLY A 113 1.95 30.03 -33.71
CA GLY A 113 1.38 28.94 -34.44
C GLY A 113 2.16 27.63 -34.38
N ASP A 114 3.12 27.53 -33.50
CA ASP A 114 3.84 26.27 -33.26
C ASP A 114 2.89 25.22 -32.70
N LYS A 115 2.56 24.23 -33.53
CA LYS A 115 1.63 23.16 -33.18
C LYS A 115 2.29 21.96 -32.51
N LYS A 116 3.62 21.88 -32.53
CA LYS A 116 4.39 20.77 -31.96
C LYS A 116 5.30 21.26 -30.88
N MET A 117 5.19 20.64 -29.73
CA MET A 117 6.21 20.75 -28.71
C MET A 117 7.53 20.18 -29.26
N PRO A 118 8.65 20.91 -29.18
CA PRO A 118 9.91 20.51 -29.83
C PRO A 118 10.47 19.21 -29.24
N LEU A 119 10.19 18.95 -27.97
CA LEU A 119 10.62 17.74 -27.28
C LEU A 119 9.59 17.35 -26.25
N TYR A 120 9.13 16.10 -26.26
CA TYR A 120 8.17 15.58 -25.29
C TYR A 120 8.84 14.55 -24.38
N GLY A 121 8.54 14.66 -23.10
CA GLY A 121 8.95 13.67 -22.11
C GLY A 121 8.07 13.66 -20.90
N SER A 122 8.17 12.59 -20.16
CA SER A 122 7.55 12.41 -18.86
C SER A 122 8.55 11.89 -17.84
N HIS A 123 8.44 12.34 -16.63
CA HIS A 123 9.21 11.83 -15.51
C HIS A 123 8.30 11.69 -14.30
N ILE A 124 8.33 10.54 -13.67
CA ILE A 124 7.58 10.27 -12.43
C ILE A 124 8.58 9.80 -11.39
N ARG A 125 8.56 10.43 -10.24
CA ARG A 125 9.31 10.02 -9.06
C ARG A 125 8.38 9.77 -7.92
N ASN A 126 8.29 8.50 -7.52
CA ASN A 126 7.52 8.06 -6.37
C ASN A 126 8.44 7.77 -5.19
N ARG A 127 8.04 8.19 -4.01
CA ARG A 127 8.66 7.83 -2.74
C ARG A 127 7.58 7.42 -1.76
N ASN A 128 7.83 6.32 -1.07
CA ASN A 128 6.95 5.84 -0.03
C ASN A 128 7.79 5.46 1.20
N ALA A 129 7.39 5.97 2.35
CA ALA A 129 7.94 5.59 3.63
C ALA A 129 6.80 5.11 4.53
N ASN A 130 6.84 3.84 4.90
CA ASN A 130 5.83 3.21 5.75
C ASN A 130 6.48 2.72 7.04
N GLY A 131 5.76 2.85 8.16
CA GLY A 131 6.13 2.30 9.44
C GLY A 131 4.93 1.69 10.13
N TYR A 132 5.08 0.52 10.73
CA TYR A 132 4.00 -0.11 11.47
C TYR A 132 4.45 -0.62 12.84
N PHE A 133 3.50 -0.65 13.75
CA PHE A 133 3.62 -1.24 15.07
C PHE A 133 2.40 -2.11 15.35
N LYS A 134 2.63 -3.32 15.86
CA LYS A 134 1.58 -4.26 16.22
C LYS A 134 1.94 -4.97 17.51
N VAL A 135 1.03 -4.97 18.47
CA VAL A 135 1.14 -5.76 19.69
C VAL A 135 -0.10 -6.62 19.85
N GLY A 136 0.11 -7.87 20.24
CA GLY A 136 -0.96 -8.80 20.58
C GLY A 136 -0.64 -9.48 21.90
N MET A 137 -1.60 -9.49 22.81
CA MET A 137 -1.43 -10.06 24.16
C MET A 137 -2.55 -11.07 24.40
N PRO A 138 -2.24 -12.31 24.79
CA PRO A 138 -3.23 -13.24 25.29
C PRO A 138 -3.79 -12.73 26.63
N VAL A 139 -5.11 -12.79 26.79
CA VAL A 139 -5.81 -12.36 27.99
C VAL A 139 -6.87 -13.38 28.41
N GLY A 140 -7.11 -13.49 29.70
CA GLY A 140 -8.11 -14.44 30.25
C GLY A 140 -7.63 -15.90 30.27
N PRO A 141 -8.53 -16.79 30.68
CA PRO A 141 -8.26 -18.23 30.76
C PRO A 141 -8.12 -18.85 29.36
N ALA A 142 -7.41 -19.95 29.28
CA ALA A 142 -7.35 -20.76 28.07
C ALA A 142 -8.66 -21.55 27.89
N VAL A 143 -9.02 -21.73 26.64
CA VAL A 143 -10.12 -22.61 26.21
C VAL A 143 -9.48 -23.77 25.45
N TYR A 144 -9.67 -24.99 25.96
CA TYR A 144 -9.10 -26.17 25.31
C TYR A 144 -9.93 -26.55 24.08
N ASP A 145 -9.24 -26.76 22.97
CA ASP A 145 -9.79 -27.29 21.72
C ASP A 145 -9.48 -28.81 21.61
N PRO A 146 -10.47 -29.68 21.79
CA PRO A 146 -10.26 -31.12 21.71
C PRO A 146 -10.02 -31.61 20.27
N ASP A 147 -10.43 -30.83 19.26
CA ASP A 147 -10.32 -31.20 17.83
C ASP A 147 -8.89 -30.96 17.31
N GLU A 148 -8.20 -29.94 17.84
CA GLU A 148 -6.80 -29.60 17.49
C GLU A 148 -5.81 -30.00 18.58
N GLN A 149 -6.28 -30.41 19.77
CA GLN A 149 -5.47 -30.71 20.96
C GLN A 149 -4.58 -29.52 21.37
N ASP A 150 -5.12 -28.32 21.28
CA ASP A 150 -4.43 -27.06 21.54
C ASP A 150 -5.25 -26.16 22.47
N GLU A 151 -4.62 -25.13 23.02
CA GLU A 151 -5.25 -24.13 23.88
C GLU A 151 -5.39 -22.81 23.14
N MET A 152 -6.64 -22.34 23.04
CA MET A 152 -6.95 -21.02 22.52
C MET A 152 -7.09 -20.00 23.65
N ARG A 153 -6.56 -18.81 23.48
CA ARG A 153 -6.75 -17.71 24.44
C ARG A 153 -7.35 -16.48 23.76
N SER A 154 -8.27 -15.87 24.46
CA SER A 154 -8.73 -14.54 24.10
C SER A 154 -7.51 -13.60 24.00
N ASN A 155 -7.55 -12.64 23.11
CA ASN A 155 -6.42 -11.76 22.89
C ASN A 155 -6.87 -10.31 22.68
N LEU A 156 -6.03 -9.39 23.16
CA LEU A 156 -6.14 -7.97 22.87
C LEU A 156 -5.02 -7.60 21.90
N ALA A 157 -5.35 -6.94 20.81
CA ALA A 157 -4.38 -6.52 19.83
C ALA A 157 -4.55 -5.02 19.49
N PHE A 158 -3.41 -4.35 19.34
CA PHE A 158 -3.33 -2.99 18.84
C PHE A 158 -2.44 -2.96 17.61
N VAL A 159 -2.89 -2.23 16.59
CA VAL A 159 -2.15 -2.01 15.34
C VAL A 159 -2.12 -0.52 15.05
N ALA A 160 -0.95 0.00 14.75
CA ALA A 160 -0.75 1.33 14.20
C ALA A 160 0.06 1.20 12.91
N ASP A 161 -0.36 1.88 11.87
CA ASP A 161 0.31 1.95 10.58
C ASP A 161 0.40 3.41 10.15
N PHE A 162 1.59 3.84 9.78
CA PHE A 162 1.85 5.17 9.22
C PHE A 162 2.42 5.02 7.82
N ASP A 163 1.89 5.78 6.88
CA ASP A 163 2.36 5.83 5.51
C ASP A 163 2.55 7.28 5.06
N HIS A 164 3.70 7.54 4.46
CA HIS A 164 3.99 8.78 3.75
C HIS A 164 4.28 8.45 2.30
N PHE A 165 3.48 8.98 1.39
CA PHE A 165 3.68 8.88 -0.05
C PHE A 165 3.91 10.26 -0.64
N SER A 166 4.88 10.37 -1.54
CA SER A 166 5.08 11.56 -2.36
C SER A 166 5.32 11.19 -3.81
N GLU A 167 4.69 11.92 -4.69
CA GLU A 167 4.88 11.86 -6.13
C GLU A 167 5.27 13.24 -6.67
N ASP A 168 6.40 13.28 -7.38
CA ASP A 168 6.80 14.40 -8.23
C ASP A 168 6.72 13.91 -9.68
N ALA A 169 5.81 14.44 -10.47
CA ALA A 169 5.62 14.04 -11.84
C ALA A 169 5.67 15.22 -12.81
N TYR A 170 6.18 14.95 -14.01
CA TYR A 170 6.25 15.92 -15.08
C TYR A 170 5.80 15.25 -16.39
N PHE A 171 4.88 15.88 -17.08
CA PHE A 171 4.31 15.40 -18.34
C PHE A 171 4.30 16.53 -19.37
N GLY A 172 5.25 16.50 -20.30
CA GLY A 172 5.43 17.59 -21.25
C GLY A 172 5.78 18.91 -20.52
N LEU A 173 4.82 19.82 -20.37
CA LEU A 173 4.99 21.07 -19.63
C LEU A 173 4.20 21.11 -18.30
N ASN A 174 3.52 20.03 -17.95
CA ASN A 174 2.74 19.95 -16.71
C ASN A 174 3.59 19.42 -15.56
N ASP A 175 3.66 20.15 -14.47
CA ASP A 175 4.23 19.71 -13.21
C ASP A 175 3.12 19.28 -12.25
N TYR A 176 3.24 18.07 -11.70
CA TYR A 176 2.37 17.55 -10.65
C TYR A 176 3.18 17.21 -9.42
N THR A 177 2.67 17.60 -8.28
CA THR A 177 3.22 17.21 -6.98
C THR A 177 2.09 16.71 -6.10
N GLY A 178 2.19 15.47 -5.64
CA GLY A 178 1.25 14.84 -4.72
C GLY A 178 1.95 14.41 -3.44
N ASN A 179 1.33 14.67 -2.29
CA ASN A 179 1.77 14.18 -0.99
C ASN A 179 0.58 13.63 -0.22
N GLN A 180 0.77 12.46 0.39
CA GLN A 180 -0.20 11.84 1.27
C GLN A 180 0.49 11.42 2.56
N ASN A 181 -0.16 11.70 3.69
CA ASN A 181 0.19 11.16 4.99
C ASN A 181 -1.02 10.42 5.53
N SER A 182 -0.85 9.17 5.88
CA SER A 182 -1.91 8.30 6.40
C SER A 182 -1.52 7.75 7.76
N LEU A 183 -2.46 7.73 8.68
CA LEU A 183 -2.34 7.04 9.96
C LEU A 183 -3.56 6.16 10.17
N ALA A 184 -3.35 4.87 10.28
CA ALA A 184 -4.39 3.90 10.62
C ALA A 184 -4.13 3.33 12.01
N LEU A 185 -5.15 3.32 12.85
CA LEU A 185 -5.15 2.77 14.20
C LEU A 185 -6.24 1.74 14.33
N ASN A 186 -5.96 0.61 14.97
CA ASN A 186 -6.96 -0.42 15.23
C ASN A 186 -6.69 -1.06 16.60
N LEU A 187 -7.70 -1.07 17.44
CA LEU A 187 -7.73 -1.79 18.72
C LEU A 187 -8.81 -2.86 18.63
N MET A 188 -8.43 -4.12 18.85
CA MET A 188 -9.34 -5.25 18.73
C MET A 188 -9.20 -6.20 19.91
N TYR A 189 -10.33 -6.74 20.33
CA TYR A 189 -10.40 -7.80 21.31
C TYR A 189 -11.11 -9.02 20.71
N ASN A 190 -10.43 -10.16 20.73
CA ASN A 190 -10.99 -11.44 20.32
C ASN A 190 -11.27 -12.26 21.58
N HIS A 191 -12.54 -12.62 21.79
CA HIS A 191 -12.98 -13.42 22.92
C HIS A 191 -13.42 -14.81 22.47
N TYR A 192 -12.84 -15.84 23.07
CA TYR A 192 -13.29 -17.22 22.89
C TYR A 192 -14.28 -17.60 24.00
N PHE A 193 -15.56 -17.82 23.65
CA PHE A 193 -16.54 -18.38 24.56
C PHE A 193 -16.35 -19.89 24.74
N THR A 194 -16.06 -20.55 23.63
CA THR A 194 -15.74 -21.98 23.55
C THR A 194 -14.73 -22.17 22.40
N TYR A 195 -14.19 -23.38 22.27
CA TYR A 195 -13.34 -23.70 21.11
C TYR A 195 -14.07 -23.60 19.75
N ARG A 196 -15.40 -23.57 19.75
CA ARG A 196 -16.23 -23.44 18.53
C ARG A 196 -16.74 -22.02 18.30
N SER A 197 -16.72 -21.17 19.29
CA SER A 197 -17.35 -19.86 19.19
C SER A 197 -16.45 -18.74 19.71
N SER A 198 -16.32 -17.71 18.91
CA SER A 198 -15.56 -16.50 19.24
C SER A 198 -16.28 -15.23 18.79
N LEU A 199 -15.96 -14.14 19.44
CA LEU A 199 -16.41 -12.80 19.10
C LEU A 199 -15.21 -11.87 19.02
N ILE A 200 -15.04 -11.22 17.87
CA ILE A 200 -14.11 -10.12 17.71
C ILE A 200 -14.89 -8.81 17.79
N VAL A 201 -14.44 -7.91 18.64
CA VAL A 201 -14.90 -6.53 18.67
C VAL A 201 -13.72 -5.60 18.49
N GLY A 202 -13.91 -4.48 17.81
CA GLY A 202 -12.83 -3.54 17.62
C GLY A 202 -13.30 -2.15 17.27
N VAL A 203 -12.37 -1.21 17.45
CA VAL A 203 -12.53 0.18 17.04
C VAL A 203 -11.32 0.55 16.18
N GLN A 204 -11.56 1.36 15.15
CA GLN A 204 -10.51 1.84 14.28
C GLN A 204 -10.64 3.33 14.01
N GLY A 205 -9.51 3.94 13.72
CA GLY A 205 -9.43 5.29 13.21
C GLY A 205 -8.52 5.34 11.99
N HIS A 206 -8.88 6.15 11.02
CA HIS A 206 -8.08 6.42 9.85
C HIS A 206 -8.01 7.92 9.61
N LEU A 207 -6.81 8.44 9.42
CA LEU A 207 -6.54 9.84 9.19
C LEU A 207 -5.70 9.95 7.93
N ASP A 208 -6.22 10.67 6.92
CA ASP A 208 -5.51 10.96 5.68
C ASP A 208 -5.39 12.45 5.48
N TYR A 209 -4.20 12.86 5.15
CA TYR A 209 -3.92 14.22 4.69
C TYR A 209 -3.34 14.15 3.27
N TYR A 210 -4.02 14.77 2.33
CA TYR A 210 -3.61 14.89 0.94
C TYR A 210 -3.27 16.33 0.62
N ARG A 211 -2.19 16.50 -0.12
CA ARG A 211 -1.87 17.76 -0.77
C ARG A 211 -1.47 17.50 -2.20
N GLU A 212 -2.19 18.12 -3.13
CA GLU A 212 -1.98 17.95 -4.56
C GLU A 212 -1.84 19.31 -5.23
N LYS A 213 -0.85 19.43 -6.10
CA LYS A 213 -0.60 20.62 -6.88
C LYS A 213 -0.34 20.27 -8.32
N LEU A 214 -1.08 20.89 -9.22
CA LEU A 214 -0.85 20.84 -10.66
C LEU A 214 -0.52 22.23 -11.18
N LEU A 215 0.59 22.35 -11.87
CA LEU A 215 1.00 23.55 -12.57
C LEU A 215 1.07 23.27 -14.07
N ASN A 216 0.36 24.06 -14.85
CA ASN A 216 0.43 24.05 -16.31
C ASN A 216 0.81 25.45 -16.80
N PRO A 217 2.04 25.64 -17.31
CA PRO A 217 2.51 26.94 -17.75
C PRO A 217 1.90 27.37 -19.10
N THR A 218 1.24 26.47 -19.82
CA THR A 218 0.71 26.76 -21.17
C THR A 218 -0.60 27.53 -21.13
N PRO A 219 -0.62 28.83 -21.50
CA PRO A 219 -1.79 29.68 -21.34
C PRO A 219 -2.91 29.43 -22.37
N TRP A 220 -2.69 28.59 -23.39
CA TRP A 220 -3.61 28.33 -24.48
C TRP A 220 -4.52 27.09 -24.25
N ILE A 221 -4.25 26.30 -23.24
CA ILE A 221 -5.18 25.25 -22.86
C ILE A 221 -6.46 25.93 -22.40
N ALA A 222 -7.43 25.89 -23.25
CA ALA A 222 -8.68 26.62 -23.32
C ALA A 222 -9.16 27.27 -22.00
N ALA A 223 -9.79 28.43 -22.12
CA ALA A 223 -10.35 29.20 -21.02
C ALA A 223 -11.22 28.42 -20.03
N ASN A 224 -11.63 27.20 -20.37
CA ASN A 224 -12.53 26.31 -19.63
C ASN A 224 -11.85 25.09 -19.01
N SER A 225 -10.53 24.88 -19.15
CA SER A 225 -9.82 23.76 -18.51
C SER A 225 -9.18 24.19 -17.19
N VAL A 226 -9.20 23.28 -16.21
CA VAL A 226 -8.44 23.46 -14.97
C VAL A 226 -6.96 23.51 -15.33
N ARG A 227 -6.34 24.66 -15.12
CA ARG A 227 -4.95 24.91 -15.52
C ARG A 227 -3.97 24.66 -14.40
N ASN A 228 -4.30 25.20 -13.25
CA ASN A 228 -3.52 25.08 -12.05
C ASN A 228 -4.49 24.82 -10.91
N TYR A 229 -4.15 23.88 -10.06
CA TYR A 229 -4.83 23.71 -8.78
C TYR A 229 -3.81 23.45 -7.67
N ASP A 230 -4.17 23.89 -6.50
CA ASP A 230 -3.51 23.56 -5.23
C ASP A 230 -4.63 23.13 -4.30
N PHE A 231 -4.60 21.88 -3.86
CA PHE A 231 -5.71 21.26 -3.18
C PHE A 231 -5.21 20.50 -1.96
N ASP A 232 -5.76 20.86 -0.81
CA ASP A 232 -5.54 20.17 0.46
C ASP A 232 -6.83 19.48 0.90
N ARG A 233 -6.72 18.23 1.30
CA ARG A 233 -7.84 17.45 1.82
C ARG A 233 -7.44 16.67 3.07
N ASN A 234 -8.28 16.80 4.09
CA ASN A 234 -8.19 16.01 5.31
C ASN A 234 -9.37 15.05 5.37
N GLU A 235 -9.12 13.78 5.40
CA GLU A 235 -10.12 12.76 5.65
C GLU A 235 -9.90 12.14 7.02
N ARG A 236 -10.99 11.98 7.76
CA ARG A 236 -10.99 11.33 9.08
C ARG A 236 -12.12 10.36 9.13
N GLU A 237 -11.81 9.13 9.46
CA GLU A 237 -12.79 8.08 9.61
C GLU A 237 -12.62 7.41 10.97
N ALA A 238 -13.72 7.16 11.63
CA ALA A 238 -13.77 6.37 12.86
C ALA A 238 -14.82 5.28 12.70
N GLY A 239 -14.48 4.06 13.09
CA GLY A 239 -15.34 2.92 12.94
C GLY A 239 -15.29 1.99 14.14
N ALA A 240 -16.37 1.24 14.30
CA ALA A 240 -16.46 0.13 15.25
C ALA A 240 -17.05 -1.09 14.55
N TYR A 241 -16.62 -2.27 14.98
CA TYR A 241 -17.09 -3.51 14.39
C TYR A 241 -17.21 -4.62 15.41
N ALA A 242 -18.09 -5.56 15.11
CA ALA A 242 -18.22 -6.82 15.83
C ALA A 242 -18.39 -7.96 14.83
N GLU A 243 -17.75 -9.08 15.09
CA GLU A 243 -17.86 -10.28 14.27
C GLU A 243 -17.90 -11.52 15.15
N TYR A 244 -18.97 -12.30 15.01
CA TYR A 244 -19.15 -13.57 15.66
C TYR A 244 -18.83 -14.72 14.72
N THR A 245 -18.02 -15.65 15.18
CA THR A 245 -17.69 -16.88 14.47
C THR A 245 -18.16 -18.08 15.26
N TYR A 246 -18.85 -19.00 14.58
CA TYR A 246 -19.14 -20.32 15.09
C TYR A 246 -18.69 -21.37 14.08
N ALA A 247 -17.90 -22.33 14.52
CA ALA A 247 -17.35 -23.36 13.64
C ALA A 247 -17.41 -24.75 14.29
N ILE A 248 -17.79 -25.73 13.50
CA ILE A 248 -17.62 -27.17 13.81
C ILE A 248 -16.63 -27.71 12.79
N LYS A 249 -15.47 -28.17 13.26
CA LYS A 249 -14.38 -28.67 12.40
C LYS A 249 -14.93 -29.62 11.34
N ASP A 250 -14.49 -29.42 10.10
CA ASP A 250 -14.80 -30.21 8.91
C ASP A 250 -16.30 -30.33 8.55
N LYS A 251 -17.18 -29.64 9.25
CA LYS A 251 -18.63 -29.71 8.99
C LYS A 251 -19.23 -28.37 8.60
N PHE A 252 -19.06 -27.37 9.44
CA PHE A 252 -19.83 -26.15 9.32
C PHE A 252 -19.08 -24.96 9.90
N SER A 253 -19.15 -23.80 9.23
CA SER A 253 -18.67 -22.53 9.77
C SER A 253 -19.60 -21.41 9.35
N ILE A 254 -19.98 -20.58 10.30
CA ILE A 254 -20.70 -19.34 10.08
C ILE A 254 -19.92 -18.17 10.69
N VAL A 255 -19.83 -17.10 9.93
CA VAL A 255 -19.33 -15.81 10.41
C VAL A 255 -20.40 -14.77 10.13
N ALA A 256 -20.77 -14.01 11.15
CA ALA A 256 -21.69 -12.89 11.04
C ALA A 256 -21.06 -11.64 11.64
N GLY A 257 -21.01 -10.56 10.90
CA GLY A 257 -20.37 -9.32 11.32
C GLY A 257 -21.17 -8.09 10.97
N LEU A 258 -20.97 -7.06 11.76
CA LEU A 258 -21.49 -5.72 11.53
C LEU A 258 -20.38 -4.70 11.78
N ARG A 259 -20.27 -3.74 10.87
CA ARG A 259 -19.33 -2.63 10.97
C ARG A 259 -20.07 -1.33 10.70
N GLY A 260 -19.81 -0.33 11.53
CA GLY A 260 -20.27 1.04 11.33
C GLY A 260 -19.09 1.98 11.28
N ASP A 261 -19.05 2.84 10.25
CA ASP A 261 -18.01 3.82 10.02
C ASP A 261 -18.62 5.20 9.83
N TYR A 262 -18.05 6.21 10.47
CA TYR A 262 -18.36 7.60 10.23
C TYR A 262 -17.18 8.26 9.52
N ASN A 263 -17.44 8.81 8.35
CA ASN A 263 -16.46 9.56 7.56
C ASN A 263 -16.77 11.06 7.66
N HIS A 264 -15.86 11.80 8.28
CA HIS A 264 -16.02 13.23 8.52
C HIS A 264 -16.01 14.09 7.24
N TYR A 265 -15.26 13.66 6.21
CA TYR A 265 -15.17 14.41 4.96
C TYR A 265 -16.50 14.41 4.19
N TYR A 266 -17.20 13.27 4.17
CA TYR A 266 -18.51 13.14 3.54
C TYR A 266 -19.67 13.48 4.48
N ASP A 267 -19.40 13.65 5.79
CA ASP A 267 -20.38 13.80 6.84
C ASP A 267 -21.46 12.69 6.79
N ARG A 268 -20.99 11.45 6.68
CA ARG A 268 -21.86 10.29 6.49
C ARG A 268 -21.45 9.12 7.36
N PHE A 269 -22.48 8.39 7.78
CA PHE A 269 -22.34 7.11 8.45
C PHE A 269 -22.62 5.98 7.46
N PHE A 270 -21.76 4.97 7.49
CA PHE A 270 -21.88 3.77 6.67
C PHE A 270 -22.06 2.56 7.57
N LEU A 271 -23.02 1.69 7.21
CA LEU A 271 -23.23 0.43 7.89
C LEU A 271 -22.97 -0.71 6.92
N THR A 272 -22.09 -1.64 7.33
CA THR A 272 -21.67 -2.74 6.47
C THR A 272 -21.87 -4.06 7.19
N PRO A 273 -23.01 -4.74 6.98
CA PRO A 273 -23.20 -6.11 7.44
C PRO A 273 -22.44 -7.07 6.54
N ARG A 274 -21.93 -8.16 7.12
CA ARG A 274 -21.30 -9.26 6.39
C ARG A 274 -21.72 -10.61 6.95
N GLY A 275 -21.86 -11.57 6.07
CA GLY A 275 -22.15 -12.95 6.43
C GLY A 275 -21.32 -13.91 5.57
N HIS A 276 -20.83 -14.96 6.18
CA HIS A 276 -20.14 -16.05 5.48
C HIS A 276 -20.63 -17.37 6.06
N LEU A 277 -20.99 -18.28 5.16
CA LEU A 277 -21.41 -19.64 5.48
C LEU A 277 -20.59 -20.64 4.68
N LYS A 278 -19.99 -21.59 5.35
CA LYS A 278 -19.36 -22.76 4.75
C LYS A 278 -19.98 -24.01 5.35
N TRP A 279 -20.41 -24.94 4.50
CA TRP A 279 -21.00 -26.19 4.94
C TRP A 279 -20.46 -27.36 4.12
N ASN A 280 -19.78 -28.27 4.76
CA ASN A 280 -19.30 -29.51 4.15
C ASN A 280 -20.40 -30.57 4.26
N ILE A 281 -21.22 -30.73 3.22
CA ILE A 281 -22.31 -31.71 3.17
C ILE A 281 -21.75 -33.13 3.02
N THR A 282 -20.74 -33.29 2.16
CA THR A 282 -19.98 -34.51 1.97
C THR A 282 -18.50 -34.16 1.85
N PRO A 283 -17.57 -35.16 1.92
CA PRO A 283 -16.15 -34.91 1.71
C PRO A 283 -15.81 -34.25 0.36
N SER A 284 -16.71 -34.38 -0.63
CA SER A 284 -16.52 -33.84 -1.99
C SER A 284 -17.44 -32.64 -2.32
N THR A 285 -18.33 -32.25 -1.42
CA THR A 285 -19.33 -31.20 -1.68
C THR A 285 -19.32 -30.14 -0.57
N THR A 286 -18.84 -28.96 -0.89
CA THR A 286 -18.72 -27.83 0.04
C THR A 286 -19.38 -26.58 -0.56
N PRO A 287 -20.66 -26.26 -0.27
CA PRO A 287 -21.21 -24.98 -0.59
C PRO A 287 -20.59 -23.87 0.28
N VAL A 288 -20.29 -22.75 -0.36
CA VAL A 288 -19.74 -21.54 0.28
C VAL A 288 -20.56 -20.35 -0.18
N SER A 289 -21.06 -19.56 0.72
CA SER A 289 -21.81 -18.33 0.44
C SER A 289 -21.18 -17.15 1.15
N TYR A 290 -21.08 -16.02 0.44
CA TYR A 290 -20.68 -14.73 1.01
C TYR A 290 -21.74 -13.69 0.76
N THR A 291 -21.91 -12.78 1.70
CA THR A 291 -22.70 -11.58 1.49
C THR A 291 -21.93 -10.38 2.00
N HIS A 292 -21.65 -9.45 1.09
CA HIS A 292 -21.20 -8.10 1.43
C HIS A 292 -22.27 -7.13 0.93
N LEU A 293 -22.98 -6.52 1.84
CA LEU A 293 -23.93 -5.46 1.52
C LEU A 293 -23.23 -4.12 1.80
N ARG A 294 -23.01 -3.33 0.74
CA ARG A 294 -22.68 -1.91 0.90
C ARG A 294 -24.00 -1.14 0.95
N ALA A 295 -24.25 -0.50 2.05
CA ALA A 295 -25.32 0.47 2.18
C ALA A 295 -24.79 1.88 1.86
#